data_2d2995063a668939c63db1eba4152c9e
#
_entry.id   2d2995063a668939c63db1eba4152c9e
#
_cell.length_a   1.000
_cell.length_b   1.000
_cell.length_c   1.000
_cell.angle_alpha   90.00
_cell.angle_beta   90.00
_cell.angle_gamma   90.00
#
_symmetry.space_group_name_H-M   'P 1'
#
loop_
_entity.id
_entity.type
_entity.pdbx_description
1 polymer ?
#
loop_
_entity_poly.entity_id
_entity_poly.type
_entity_poly.pdbx_seq_one_letter_code
_entity_poly.pdbx_strand_id
1 'polypeptide(L)'
;CNMRCRYCFYADEMKRREVAISPRMSDVLLDVTVRRVIRSADSAVHFLFQGGEPTLIGLPFFERLVQLEQKYNTRALRITNAVQTNGYDLSDEMIAFFAKEHFLVGVSLDGTAQTHDLMRPDAAGRPTASVVRKTIERLREAGVSVNVLCVVNGEVARRPSEVFDALAPYEYIQFIPCLDGLDGQTRDYSLSGEAYLAFLKETFDRYHLAYTEGRPVSIRHLNNWIAM
;
A
#
# COMPACT_ATOMS: atom_id res chain seq x y z
N CYS A 1 13.86 -2.38 3.41
CA CYS A 1 13.13 -1.17 3.01
C CYS A 1 14.10 -0.01 2.85
N ASN A 2 13.86 0.86 1.87
CA ASN A 2 14.64 2.07 1.57
C ASN A 2 14.09 3.34 2.28
N MET A 3 13.04 3.20 3.08
CA MET A 3 12.46 4.28 3.91
C MET A 3 12.57 3.97 5.40
N ARG A 4 12.36 5.01 6.25
CA ARG A 4 12.41 4.94 7.72
C ARG A 4 11.15 5.54 8.33
N CYS A 5 9.99 5.00 7.95
CA CYS A 5 8.69 5.46 8.45
C CYS A 5 8.63 5.35 9.98
N ARG A 6 8.21 6.42 10.67
CA ARG A 6 8.24 6.53 12.15
C ARG A 6 7.31 5.50 12.83
N TYR A 7 6.19 5.20 12.23
CA TYR A 7 5.18 4.24 12.73
C TYR A 7 5.35 2.82 12.15
N CYS A 8 6.47 2.50 11.51
CA CYS A 8 6.63 1.24 10.81
C CYS A 8 6.74 0.05 11.76
N PHE A 9 5.68 -0.73 11.89
CA PHE A 9 5.68 -1.93 12.73
C PHE A 9 6.67 -3.01 12.24
N TYR A 10 6.97 -3.07 10.94
CA TYR A 10 8.02 -3.97 10.44
C TYR A 10 9.41 -3.61 10.96
N ALA A 11 9.70 -2.32 11.17
CA ALA A 11 10.98 -1.91 11.72
C ALA A 11 11.11 -2.29 13.19
N ASP A 12 10.02 -2.26 13.95
CA ASP A 12 9.97 -2.69 15.35
C ASP A 12 10.14 -4.22 15.47
N GLU A 13 9.42 -4.97 14.64
CA GLU A 13 9.57 -6.42 14.52
C GLU A 13 10.99 -6.84 14.15
N MET A 14 11.63 -6.15 13.20
CA MET A 14 13.01 -6.45 12.79
C MET A 14 14.03 -6.26 13.90
N LYS A 15 13.79 -5.31 14.83
CA LYS A 15 14.66 -5.10 16.00
C LYS A 15 14.54 -6.21 17.04
N ARG A 16 13.41 -6.91 17.07
CA ARG A 16 13.09 -7.95 18.06
C ARG A 16 13.35 -9.37 17.57
N ARG A 17 13.66 -9.54 16.28
CA ARG A 17 14.00 -10.86 15.74
C ARG A 17 15.41 -11.27 16.12
N GLU A 18 15.59 -12.55 16.43
CA GLU A 18 16.91 -13.15 16.64
C GLU A 18 17.77 -13.14 15.37
N VAL A 19 17.14 -13.04 14.21
CA VAL A 19 17.81 -13.00 12.89
C VAL A 19 17.84 -11.56 12.40
N ALA A 20 19.02 -10.96 12.37
CA ALA A 20 19.23 -9.56 11.97
C ALA A 20 18.96 -9.25 10.50
N ILE A 21 18.87 -10.27 9.62
CA ILE A 21 18.67 -10.12 8.18
C ILE A 21 17.43 -10.91 7.79
N SER A 22 16.42 -10.21 7.26
CA SER A 22 15.28 -10.87 6.58
C SER A 22 15.74 -11.31 5.19
N PRO A 23 15.88 -12.62 4.93
CA PRO A 23 16.28 -13.11 3.63
C PRO A 23 15.21 -12.75 2.58
N ARG A 24 15.65 -12.50 1.35
CA ARG A 24 14.75 -12.42 0.21
C ARG A 24 14.17 -13.79 -0.09
N MET A 25 12.92 -13.85 -0.58
CA MET A 25 12.34 -15.11 -1.06
C MET A 25 13.21 -15.66 -2.20
N SER A 26 13.65 -16.91 -2.09
CA SER A 26 14.42 -17.57 -3.15
C SER A 26 13.50 -18.08 -4.28
N ASP A 27 14.06 -18.27 -5.47
CA ASP A 27 13.33 -18.84 -6.61
C ASP A 27 12.72 -20.21 -6.29
N VAL A 28 13.43 -21.03 -5.51
CA VAL A 28 12.93 -22.34 -5.06
C VAL A 28 11.69 -22.18 -4.18
N LEU A 29 11.73 -21.22 -3.24
CA LEU A 29 10.60 -20.97 -2.36
C LEU A 29 9.42 -20.37 -3.12
N LEU A 30 9.67 -19.45 -4.06
CA LEU A 30 8.66 -18.89 -4.95
C LEU A 30 7.97 -19.99 -5.77
N ASP A 31 8.77 -20.87 -6.43
CA ASP A 31 8.23 -22.00 -7.22
C ASP A 31 7.31 -22.90 -6.37
N VAL A 32 7.79 -23.32 -5.20
CA VAL A 32 7.02 -24.19 -4.30
C VAL A 32 5.74 -23.49 -3.83
N THR A 33 5.81 -22.20 -3.52
CA THR A 33 4.66 -21.41 -3.03
C THR A 33 3.60 -21.29 -4.13
N VAL A 34 3.98 -20.80 -5.30
CA VAL A 34 3.05 -20.60 -6.44
C VAL A 34 2.39 -21.93 -6.82
N ARG A 35 3.18 -23.00 -6.95
CA ARG A 35 2.68 -24.33 -7.28
C ARG A 35 1.66 -24.83 -6.25
N ARG A 36 1.95 -24.69 -4.95
CA ARG A 36 1.04 -25.16 -3.89
C ARG A 36 -0.25 -24.35 -3.84
N VAL A 37 -0.16 -23.04 -3.88
CA VAL A 37 -1.31 -22.14 -3.85
C VAL A 37 -2.24 -22.43 -5.03
N ILE A 38 -1.71 -22.48 -6.25
CA ILE A 38 -2.53 -22.75 -7.45
C ILE A 38 -3.18 -24.14 -7.36
N ARG A 39 -2.46 -25.17 -6.88
CA ARG A 39 -3.02 -26.53 -6.75
C ARG A 39 -4.14 -26.62 -5.74
N SER A 40 -4.08 -25.86 -4.64
CA SER A 40 -5.08 -25.89 -3.56
C SER A 40 -6.27 -24.95 -3.80
N ALA A 41 -6.20 -24.06 -4.78
CA ALA A 41 -7.28 -23.12 -5.06
C ALA A 41 -8.43 -23.77 -5.84
N ASP A 42 -9.67 -23.37 -5.56
CA ASP A 42 -10.86 -23.88 -6.24
C ASP A 42 -11.23 -23.09 -7.49
N SER A 43 -11.25 -21.74 -7.42
CA SER A 43 -11.74 -20.89 -8.51
C SER A 43 -10.83 -19.70 -8.85
N ALA A 44 -10.14 -19.13 -7.86
CA ALA A 44 -9.30 -17.97 -8.04
C ALA A 44 -8.10 -17.96 -7.09
N VAL A 45 -7.04 -17.24 -7.49
CA VAL A 45 -5.85 -16.99 -6.68
C VAL A 45 -5.54 -15.51 -6.68
N HIS A 46 -5.22 -14.97 -5.51
CA HIS A 46 -4.79 -13.58 -5.35
C HIS A 46 -3.42 -13.58 -4.67
N PHE A 47 -2.38 -13.16 -5.41
CA PHE A 47 -1.06 -12.93 -4.82
C PHE A 47 -0.92 -11.45 -4.44
N LEU A 48 -0.65 -11.18 -3.16
CA LEU A 48 -0.36 -9.85 -2.66
C LEU A 48 1.05 -9.82 -2.05
N PHE A 49 1.89 -8.96 -2.60
CA PHE A 49 3.27 -8.75 -2.11
C PHE A 49 3.31 -7.51 -1.22
N GLN A 50 3.67 -7.73 0.03
CA GLN A 50 3.75 -6.70 1.06
C GLN A 50 4.93 -6.99 2.01
N GLY A 51 5.31 -5.99 2.80
CA GLY A 51 6.31 -6.11 3.85
C GLY A 51 7.68 -5.58 3.44
N GLY A 52 8.33 -4.80 4.32
CA GLY A 52 9.48 -4.01 3.96
C GLY A 52 9.17 -3.12 2.76
N GLU A 53 9.93 -3.27 1.68
CA GLU A 53 9.58 -2.74 0.35
C GLU A 53 9.74 -3.89 -0.65
N PRO A 54 8.64 -4.45 -1.18
CA PRO A 54 8.70 -5.63 -2.03
C PRO A 54 9.36 -5.39 -3.38
N THR A 55 9.32 -4.16 -3.91
CA THR A 55 9.90 -3.84 -5.21
C THR A 55 11.44 -3.88 -5.21
N LEU A 56 12.08 -3.81 -4.04
CA LEU A 56 13.53 -3.95 -3.91
C LEU A 56 14.07 -5.35 -4.20
N ILE A 57 13.19 -6.35 -4.36
CA ILE A 57 13.60 -7.67 -4.82
C ILE A 57 14.02 -7.67 -6.29
N GLY A 58 13.48 -6.71 -7.06
CA GLY A 58 13.78 -6.48 -8.47
C GLY A 58 12.77 -7.10 -9.44
N LEU A 59 12.73 -6.57 -10.66
CA LEU A 59 11.83 -7.01 -11.72
C LEU A 59 11.90 -8.52 -12.04
N PRO A 60 13.09 -9.17 -12.10
CA PRO A 60 13.19 -10.59 -12.41
C PRO A 60 12.37 -11.51 -11.50
N PHE A 61 12.14 -11.11 -10.24
CA PHE A 61 11.29 -11.87 -9.33
C PHE A 61 9.83 -11.88 -9.79
N PHE A 62 9.30 -10.74 -10.19
CA PHE A 62 7.91 -10.62 -10.66
C PHE A 62 7.73 -11.28 -12.04
N GLU A 63 8.71 -11.19 -12.92
CA GLU A 63 8.72 -11.93 -14.19
C GLU A 63 8.69 -13.44 -13.93
N ARG A 64 9.50 -13.91 -12.98
CA ARG A 64 9.52 -15.32 -12.58
C ARG A 64 8.19 -15.76 -11.98
N LEU A 65 7.55 -14.93 -11.16
CA LEU A 65 6.22 -15.19 -10.62
C LEU A 65 5.23 -15.49 -11.75
N VAL A 66 5.11 -14.59 -12.72
CA VAL A 66 4.15 -14.73 -13.84
C VAL A 66 4.45 -15.97 -14.68
N GLN A 67 5.72 -16.29 -14.94
CA GLN A 67 6.11 -17.55 -15.61
C GLN A 67 5.64 -18.78 -14.84
N LEU A 68 5.77 -18.76 -13.51
CA LEU A 68 5.32 -19.87 -12.65
C LEU A 68 3.79 -19.99 -12.60
N GLU A 69 3.08 -18.88 -12.59
CA GLU A 69 1.63 -18.85 -12.71
C GLU A 69 1.16 -19.50 -14.01
N GLN A 70 1.73 -19.10 -15.14
CA GLN A 70 1.44 -19.69 -16.45
C GLN A 70 1.76 -21.21 -16.47
N LYS A 71 2.89 -21.60 -15.91
CA LYS A 71 3.32 -23.00 -15.84
C LYS A 71 2.36 -23.88 -15.03
N TYR A 72 1.85 -23.38 -13.90
CA TYR A 72 1.08 -24.20 -12.97
C TYR A 72 -0.43 -24.04 -13.08
N ASN A 73 -0.91 -22.99 -13.73
CA ASN A 73 -2.34 -22.73 -13.92
C ASN A 73 -2.96 -23.53 -15.08
N THR A 74 -2.88 -24.85 -15.01
CA THR A 74 -3.44 -25.73 -16.03
C THR A 74 -4.96 -25.82 -16.02
N ARG A 75 -5.61 -25.29 -14.95
CA ARG A 75 -7.07 -25.27 -14.77
C ARG A 75 -7.72 -23.97 -15.18
N ALA A 76 -6.97 -23.02 -15.75
CA ALA A 76 -7.45 -21.69 -16.13
C ALA A 76 -8.12 -20.93 -14.97
N LEU A 77 -7.59 -21.04 -13.74
CA LEU A 77 -8.04 -20.27 -12.59
C LEU A 77 -7.82 -18.76 -12.86
N ARG A 78 -8.70 -17.94 -12.30
CA ARG A 78 -8.47 -16.49 -12.31
C ARG A 78 -7.35 -16.15 -11.33
N ILE A 79 -6.22 -15.67 -11.85
CA ILE A 79 -5.10 -15.19 -11.03
C ILE A 79 -5.06 -13.67 -11.09
N THR A 80 -4.86 -13.00 -9.96
CA THR A 80 -4.62 -11.57 -9.88
C THR A 80 -3.44 -11.28 -8.97
N ASN A 81 -2.64 -10.30 -9.36
CA ASN A 81 -1.45 -9.89 -8.66
C ASN A 81 -1.58 -8.47 -8.11
N ALA A 82 -1.12 -8.25 -6.90
CA ALA A 82 -1.06 -6.94 -6.29
C ALA A 82 0.27 -6.74 -5.55
N VAL A 83 0.76 -5.52 -5.54
CA VAL A 83 1.93 -5.13 -4.77
C VAL A 83 1.62 -3.88 -3.94
N GLN A 84 2.01 -3.91 -2.66
CA GLN A 84 1.94 -2.74 -1.78
C GLN A 84 3.33 -2.15 -1.64
N THR A 85 3.53 -0.96 -2.22
CA THR A 85 4.82 -0.28 -2.27
C THR A 85 4.79 1.08 -1.54
N ASN A 86 5.97 1.52 -1.11
CA ASN A 86 6.14 2.89 -0.64
C ASN A 86 6.24 3.91 -1.80
N GLY A 87 6.37 3.45 -3.04
CA GLY A 87 6.40 4.29 -4.23
C GLY A 87 7.64 5.18 -4.38
N TYR A 88 8.66 5.01 -3.53
CA TYR A 88 9.83 5.91 -3.50
C TYR A 88 10.83 5.66 -4.63
N ASP A 89 10.95 4.42 -5.12
CA ASP A 89 11.96 4.05 -6.11
C ASP A 89 11.42 2.93 -7.04
N LEU A 90 10.56 3.32 -7.99
CA LEU A 90 10.08 2.43 -9.05
C LEU A 90 10.69 2.80 -10.39
N SER A 91 11.33 1.83 -11.05
CA SER A 91 11.86 2.02 -12.41
C SER A 91 10.74 2.01 -13.46
N ASP A 92 11.00 2.61 -14.63
CA ASP A 92 10.06 2.62 -15.74
C ASP A 92 9.79 1.21 -16.27
N GLU A 93 10.79 0.34 -16.26
CA GLU A 93 10.65 -1.07 -16.68
C GLU A 93 9.69 -1.83 -15.74
N MET A 94 9.77 -1.58 -14.42
CA MET A 94 8.87 -2.21 -13.45
C MET A 94 7.44 -1.67 -13.61
N ILE A 95 7.27 -0.38 -13.85
CA ILE A 95 5.96 0.23 -14.12
C ILE A 95 5.35 -0.36 -15.40
N ALA A 96 6.12 -0.45 -16.48
CA ALA A 96 5.67 -1.05 -17.74
C ALA A 96 5.28 -2.53 -17.57
N PHE A 97 6.04 -3.27 -16.77
CA PHE A 97 5.72 -4.66 -16.43
C PHE A 97 4.40 -4.76 -15.64
N PHE A 98 4.19 -3.93 -14.61
CA PHE A 98 2.95 -3.94 -13.84
C PHE A 98 1.73 -3.56 -14.69
N ALA A 99 1.89 -2.65 -15.64
CA ALA A 99 0.84 -2.31 -16.60
C ALA A 99 0.51 -3.51 -17.51
N LYS A 100 1.53 -4.12 -18.11
CA LYS A 100 1.39 -5.25 -19.03
C LYS A 100 0.74 -6.47 -18.36
N GLU A 101 1.15 -6.80 -17.16
CA GLU A 101 0.69 -7.98 -16.41
C GLU A 101 -0.50 -7.66 -15.48
N HIS A 102 -1.12 -6.49 -15.63
CA HIS A 102 -2.33 -6.05 -14.91
C HIS A 102 -2.23 -6.14 -13.38
N PHE A 103 -1.09 -5.76 -12.81
CA PHE A 103 -0.95 -5.67 -11.38
C PHE A 103 -1.80 -4.55 -10.78
N LEU A 104 -2.40 -4.80 -9.62
CA LEU A 104 -2.91 -3.74 -8.77
C LEU A 104 -1.76 -3.20 -7.91
N VAL A 105 -1.48 -1.91 -8.00
CA VAL A 105 -0.40 -1.28 -7.22
C VAL A 105 -0.99 -0.40 -6.13
N GLY A 106 -0.84 -0.84 -4.88
CA GLY A 106 -1.13 -0.02 -3.71
C GLY A 106 0.07 0.87 -3.39
N VAL A 107 -0.12 2.18 -3.37
CA VAL A 107 0.96 3.13 -3.04
C VAL A 107 0.67 3.82 -1.72
N SER A 108 1.66 3.84 -0.83
CA SER A 108 1.53 4.49 0.47
C SER A 108 1.72 6.00 0.36
N LEU A 109 0.66 6.79 0.65
CA LEU A 109 0.70 8.25 0.68
C LEU A 109 -0.17 8.79 1.82
N ASP A 110 0.43 9.42 2.82
CA ASP A 110 -0.27 9.87 4.04
C ASP A 110 -0.78 11.32 3.92
N GLY A 111 -1.71 11.55 3.00
CA GLY A 111 -2.39 12.83 2.85
C GLY A 111 -1.53 13.91 2.18
N THR A 112 -1.32 15.04 2.88
CA THR A 112 -0.54 16.18 2.38
C THR A 112 0.97 15.89 2.37
N ALA A 113 1.77 16.73 1.73
CA ALA A 113 3.22 16.64 1.82
C ALA A 113 3.70 16.76 3.27
N GLN A 114 3.08 17.66 4.06
CA GLN A 114 3.43 17.88 5.46
C GLN A 114 3.22 16.63 6.31
N THR A 115 2.04 15.98 6.21
CA THR A 115 1.73 14.77 6.99
C THR A 115 2.55 13.58 6.54
N HIS A 116 2.78 13.44 5.24
CA HIS A 116 3.57 12.35 4.69
C HIS A 116 5.05 12.46 5.07
N ASP A 117 5.68 13.59 4.82
CA ASP A 117 7.13 13.77 5.01
C ASP A 117 7.53 13.69 6.48
N LEU A 118 6.63 14.12 7.39
CA LEU A 118 6.85 13.96 8.84
C LEU A 118 6.96 12.49 9.24
N MET A 119 6.22 11.60 8.60
CA MET A 119 6.08 10.19 8.98
C MET A 119 6.87 9.23 8.11
N ARG A 120 7.14 9.59 6.86
CA ARG A 120 7.73 8.71 5.86
C ARG A 120 9.01 9.27 5.24
N PRO A 121 10.05 9.60 6.01
CA PRO A 121 11.34 9.98 5.46
C PRO A 121 12.03 8.78 4.78
N ASP A 122 12.94 9.09 3.86
CA ASP A 122 13.87 8.09 3.32
C ASP A 122 14.91 7.65 4.37
N ALA A 123 15.85 6.80 3.96
CA ALA A 123 16.90 6.31 4.85
C ALA A 123 17.87 7.41 5.35
N ALA A 124 17.93 8.55 4.64
CA ALA A 124 18.74 9.72 5.00
C ALA A 124 17.94 10.83 5.72
N GLY A 125 16.66 10.59 6.03
CA GLY A 125 15.78 11.56 6.70
C GLY A 125 15.19 12.62 5.74
N ARG A 126 15.27 12.43 4.43
CA ARG A 126 14.78 13.39 3.44
C ARG A 126 13.28 13.19 3.16
N PRO A 127 12.57 14.28 2.77
CA PRO A 127 11.16 14.22 2.39
C PRO A 127 10.94 13.35 1.14
N THR A 128 9.82 12.65 1.07
CA THR A 128 9.52 11.68 0.00
C THR A 128 8.20 11.91 -0.73
N ALA A 129 7.31 12.76 -0.21
CA ALA A 129 5.97 12.98 -0.76
C ALA A 129 5.98 13.35 -2.25
N SER A 130 6.88 14.25 -2.66
CA SER A 130 6.96 14.70 -4.06
C SER A 130 7.37 13.58 -5.01
N VAL A 131 8.28 12.71 -4.59
CA VAL A 131 8.73 11.54 -5.38
C VAL A 131 7.61 10.52 -5.48
N VAL A 132 6.94 10.22 -4.35
CA VAL A 132 5.83 9.26 -4.31
C VAL A 132 4.66 9.71 -5.19
N ARG A 133 4.29 11.00 -5.15
CA ARG A 133 3.24 11.56 -6.03
C ARG A 133 3.59 11.40 -7.51
N LYS A 134 4.82 11.73 -7.90
CA LYS A 134 5.29 11.52 -9.29
C LYS A 134 5.23 10.04 -9.70
N THR A 135 5.55 9.14 -8.79
CA THR A 135 5.44 7.70 -9.05
C THR A 135 3.98 7.27 -9.28
N ILE A 136 3.03 7.80 -8.49
CA ILE A 136 1.61 7.54 -8.71
C ILE A 136 1.16 8.03 -10.08
N GLU A 137 1.57 9.24 -10.48
CA GLU A 137 1.26 9.81 -11.79
C GLU A 137 1.82 8.92 -12.92
N ARG A 138 3.10 8.51 -12.85
CA ARG A 138 3.72 7.61 -13.83
C ARG A 138 2.99 6.27 -13.93
N LEU A 139 2.58 5.68 -12.80
CA LEU A 139 1.79 4.45 -12.79
C LEU A 139 0.45 4.64 -13.51
N ARG A 140 -0.27 5.74 -13.22
CA ARG A 140 -1.56 6.05 -13.86
C ARG A 140 -1.42 6.30 -15.36
N GLU A 141 -0.42 7.08 -15.77
CA GLU A 141 -0.10 7.33 -17.19
C GLU A 141 0.23 6.05 -17.95
N ALA A 142 0.87 5.08 -17.31
CA ALA A 142 1.13 3.76 -17.86
C ALA A 142 -0.10 2.82 -17.88
N GLY A 143 -1.25 3.25 -17.35
CA GLY A 143 -2.47 2.45 -17.29
C GLY A 143 -2.50 1.41 -16.16
N VAL A 144 -1.64 1.53 -15.16
CA VAL A 144 -1.65 0.66 -13.98
C VAL A 144 -2.83 1.01 -13.08
N SER A 145 -3.55 -0.01 -12.60
CA SER A 145 -4.56 0.18 -11.54
C SER A 145 -3.88 0.56 -10.22
N VAL A 146 -4.15 1.75 -9.73
CA VAL A 146 -3.53 2.28 -8.51
C VAL A 146 -4.56 2.44 -7.39
N ASN A 147 -4.18 2.06 -6.17
CA ASN A 147 -4.89 2.33 -4.94
C ASN A 147 -3.95 3.07 -3.98
N VAL A 148 -4.42 4.18 -3.38
CA VAL A 148 -3.63 4.94 -2.41
C VAL A 148 -3.98 4.50 -0.99
N LEU A 149 -2.97 4.15 -0.21
CA LEU A 149 -3.12 3.77 1.19
C LEU A 149 -2.54 4.86 2.08
N CYS A 150 -3.38 5.38 2.97
CA CYS A 150 -3.03 6.41 3.94
C CYS A 150 -3.11 5.84 5.36
N VAL A 151 -2.00 5.86 6.08
CA VAL A 151 -1.99 5.52 7.50
C VAL A 151 -2.46 6.72 8.32
N VAL A 152 -3.60 6.56 8.96
CA VAL A 152 -4.18 7.58 9.85
C VAL A 152 -3.50 7.47 11.20
N ASN A 153 -2.56 8.34 11.46
CA ASN A 153 -1.91 8.57 12.75
C ASN A 153 -2.43 9.85 13.39
N GLY A 154 -1.94 10.22 14.58
CA GLY A 154 -2.42 11.42 15.28
C GLY A 154 -2.28 12.72 14.48
N GLU A 155 -1.25 12.85 13.62
CA GLU A 155 -1.07 14.03 12.78
C GLU A 155 -2.07 14.08 11.62
N VAL A 156 -2.27 12.95 10.96
CA VAL A 156 -3.27 12.80 9.88
C VAL A 156 -4.69 13.02 10.43
N ALA A 157 -4.99 12.47 11.61
CA ALA A 157 -6.30 12.55 12.22
C ALA A 157 -6.73 13.98 12.61
N ARG A 158 -5.76 14.89 12.85
CA ARG A 158 -6.07 16.31 13.14
C ARG A 158 -6.43 17.13 11.90
N ARG A 159 -6.28 16.59 10.69
CA ARG A 159 -6.42 17.33 9.42
C ARG A 159 -7.26 16.58 8.39
N PRO A 160 -8.44 16.07 8.77
CA PRO A 160 -9.23 15.17 7.92
C PRO A 160 -9.61 15.81 6.58
N SER A 161 -10.01 17.07 6.56
CA SER A 161 -10.38 17.78 5.34
C SER A 161 -9.18 17.96 4.39
N GLU A 162 -8.04 18.43 4.91
CA GLU A 162 -6.83 18.63 4.11
C GLU A 162 -6.32 17.29 3.52
N VAL A 163 -6.39 16.23 4.33
CA VAL A 163 -5.99 14.88 3.93
C VAL A 163 -6.92 14.34 2.86
N PHE A 164 -8.24 14.48 3.03
CA PHE A 164 -9.22 14.07 2.04
C PHE A 164 -8.99 14.81 0.71
N ASP A 165 -8.90 16.14 0.74
CA ASP A 165 -8.73 16.97 -0.45
C ASP A 165 -7.40 16.65 -1.18
N ALA A 166 -6.34 16.30 -0.44
CA ALA A 166 -5.06 15.90 -1.00
C ALA A 166 -5.07 14.52 -1.66
N LEU A 167 -5.98 13.62 -1.25
CA LEU A 167 -6.05 12.26 -1.74
C LEU A 167 -7.19 12.01 -2.74
N ALA A 168 -8.26 12.80 -2.70
CA ALA A 168 -9.43 12.67 -3.57
C ALA A 168 -9.09 12.57 -5.07
N PRO A 169 -8.07 13.26 -5.63
CA PRO A 169 -7.69 13.14 -7.03
C PRO A 169 -7.21 11.74 -7.46
N TYR A 170 -6.89 10.86 -6.51
CA TYR A 170 -6.45 9.49 -6.81
C TYR A 170 -7.60 8.49 -6.91
N GLU A 171 -8.83 8.87 -6.60
CA GLU A 171 -10.08 8.12 -6.76
C GLU A 171 -10.24 6.90 -5.84
N TYR A 172 -9.21 6.06 -5.69
CA TYR A 172 -9.25 4.85 -4.86
C TYR A 172 -8.37 5.01 -3.63
N ILE A 173 -9.00 5.09 -2.45
CA ILE A 173 -8.33 5.38 -1.19
C ILE A 173 -8.66 4.32 -0.14
N GLN A 174 -7.66 3.97 0.63
CA GLN A 174 -7.84 3.18 1.84
C GLN A 174 -7.19 3.90 3.02
N PHE A 175 -7.99 4.27 4.02
CA PHE A 175 -7.50 4.74 5.31
C PHE A 175 -7.24 3.55 6.23
N ILE A 176 -6.08 3.54 6.89
CA ILE A 176 -5.64 2.45 7.77
C ILE A 176 -5.29 3.08 9.10
N PRO A 177 -5.96 2.73 10.23
CA PRO A 177 -5.60 3.29 11.54
C PRO A 177 -4.18 2.88 11.91
N CYS A 178 -3.41 3.85 12.40
CA CYS A 178 -2.08 3.61 12.93
C CYS A 178 -2.20 2.83 14.24
N LEU A 179 -1.42 1.75 14.35
CA LEU A 179 -1.28 1.00 15.59
C LEU A 179 -0.04 1.47 16.35
N ASP A 180 -0.13 1.48 17.67
CA ASP A 180 1.03 1.70 18.52
C ASP A 180 2.03 0.54 18.39
N GLY A 181 3.29 0.81 18.76
CA GLY A 181 4.32 -0.22 18.77
C GLY A 181 4.02 -1.32 19.80
N LEU A 182 4.61 -2.50 19.58
CA LEU A 182 4.43 -3.66 20.46
C LEU A 182 4.98 -3.46 21.89
N ASP A 183 5.68 -2.35 22.13
CA ASP A 183 6.17 -1.96 23.46
C ASP A 183 5.10 -1.28 24.32
N GLY A 184 3.90 -1.02 23.77
CA GLY A 184 2.79 -0.38 24.46
C GLY A 184 3.02 1.11 24.79
N GLN A 185 4.06 1.74 24.24
CA GLN A 185 4.36 3.14 24.50
C GLN A 185 3.55 4.07 23.60
N THR A 186 2.91 5.06 24.20
CA THR A 186 2.29 6.18 23.45
C THR A 186 3.38 7.08 22.88
N ARG A 187 3.24 7.45 21.61
CA ARG A 187 4.14 8.35 20.88
C ARG A 187 3.41 9.61 20.45
N ASP A 188 4.15 10.61 19.99
CA ASP A 188 3.60 11.88 19.48
C ASP A 188 2.67 11.70 18.27
N TYR A 189 2.79 10.58 17.56
CA TYR A 189 1.94 10.21 16.42
C TYR A 189 0.86 9.17 16.76
N SER A 190 0.76 8.70 18.00
CA SER A 190 -0.25 7.72 18.41
C SER A 190 -1.65 8.22 18.12
N LEU A 191 -2.52 7.31 17.72
CA LEU A 191 -3.90 7.59 17.34
C LEU A 191 -4.86 7.16 18.45
N SER A 192 -5.62 8.10 19.04
CA SER A 192 -6.68 7.72 19.97
C SER A 192 -7.96 7.29 19.23
N GLY A 193 -8.81 6.51 19.90
CA GLY A 193 -10.10 6.09 19.36
C GLY A 193 -11.02 7.29 19.05
N GLU A 194 -11.01 8.32 19.90
CA GLU A 194 -11.79 9.55 19.70
C GLU A 194 -11.30 10.34 18.48
N ALA A 195 -9.97 10.48 18.32
CA ALA A 195 -9.40 11.17 17.17
C ALA A 195 -9.70 10.42 15.87
N TYR A 196 -9.63 9.08 15.89
CA TYR A 196 -9.98 8.27 14.73
C TYR A 196 -11.47 8.37 14.38
N LEU A 197 -12.36 8.34 15.37
CA LEU A 197 -13.81 8.53 15.15
C LEU A 197 -14.12 9.90 14.56
N ALA A 198 -13.51 10.98 15.08
CA ALA A 198 -13.66 12.31 14.53
C ALA A 198 -13.19 12.40 13.08
N PHE A 199 -12.02 11.82 12.77
CA PHE A 199 -11.48 11.72 11.42
C PHE A 199 -12.46 11.00 10.47
N LEU A 200 -13.03 9.87 10.90
CA LEU A 200 -13.94 9.09 10.07
C LEU A 200 -15.24 9.86 9.78
N LYS A 201 -15.80 10.56 10.78
CA LYS A 201 -17.01 11.37 10.59
C LYS A 201 -16.80 12.48 9.58
N GLU A 202 -15.76 13.30 9.74
CA GLU A 202 -15.47 14.39 8.82
C GLU A 202 -15.09 13.89 7.43
N THR A 203 -14.35 12.79 7.35
CA THR A 203 -14.05 12.13 6.06
C THR A 203 -15.32 11.61 5.38
N PHE A 204 -16.28 11.09 6.14
CA PHE A 204 -17.58 10.66 5.60
C PHE A 204 -18.38 11.85 5.05
N ASP A 205 -18.42 12.97 5.76
CA ASP A 205 -19.13 14.19 5.30
C ASP A 205 -18.53 14.69 3.97
N ARG A 206 -17.19 14.70 3.86
CA ARG A 206 -16.48 15.04 2.62
C ARG A 206 -16.72 14.03 1.49
N TYR A 207 -16.73 12.76 1.79
CA TYR A 207 -17.06 11.69 0.87
C TYR A 207 -18.48 11.86 0.31
N HIS A 208 -19.47 12.13 1.17
CA HIS A 208 -20.85 12.35 0.79
C HIS A 208 -21.00 13.62 -0.07
N LEU A 209 -20.34 14.71 0.30
CA LEU A 209 -20.34 15.94 -0.49
C LEU A 209 -19.75 15.72 -1.89
N ALA A 210 -18.60 15.07 -1.98
CA ALA A 210 -17.95 14.74 -3.27
C ALA A 210 -18.90 13.89 -4.15
N TYR A 211 -19.59 12.92 -3.57
CA TYR A 211 -20.57 12.11 -4.28
C TYR A 211 -21.74 12.95 -4.84
N THR A 212 -22.33 13.84 -4.02
CA THR A 212 -23.45 14.71 -4.45
C THR A 212 -23.06 15.73 -5.49
N GLU A 213 -21.79 16.12 -5.54
CA GLU A 213 -21.23 17.04 -6.54
C GLU A 213 -20.78 16.32 -7.83
N GLY A 214 -21.02 15.02 -7.98
CA GLY A 214 -20.64 14.24 -9.15
C GLY A 214 -19.14 13.95 -9.27
N ARG A 215 -18.40 14.04 -8.19
CA ARG A 215 -16.96 13.73 -8.08
C ARG A 215 -16.72 12.54 -7.14
N PRO A 216 -17.26 11.34 -7.46
CA PRO A 216 -17.21 10.20 -6.53
C PRO A 216 -15.77 9.76 -6.28
N VAL A 217 -15.46 9.51 -5.01
CA VAL A 217 -14.20 8.93 -4.55
C VAL A 217 -14.51 7.57 -3.94
N SER A 218 -13.73 6.55 -4.25
CA SER A 218 -13.89 5.23 -3.64
C SER A 218 -13.05 5.13 -2.37
N ILE A 219 -13.69 5.13 -1.20
CA ILE A 219 -13.03 4.89 0.07
C ILE A 219 -13.47 3.53 0.59
N ARG A 220 -12.53 2.57 0.56
CA ARG A 220 -12.81 1.14 0.74
C ARG A 220 -13.73 0.81 1.92
N HIS A 221 -13.44 1.32 3.12
CA HIS A 221 -14.25 0.99 4.30
C HIS A 221 -15.62 1.68 4.29
N LEU A 222 -15.73 2.93 3.77
CA LEU A 222 -17.02 3.62 3.64
C LEU A 222 -17.91 2.90 2.62
N ASN A 223 -17.35 2.51 1.45
CA ASN A 223 -18.08 1.73 0.46
C ASN A 223 -18.58 0.41 1.03
N ASN A 224 -17.76 -0.28 1.83
CA ASN A 224 -18.16 -1.54 2.47
C ASN A 224 -19.30 -1.33 3.47
N TRP A 225 -19.30 -0.24 4.25
CA TRP A 225 -20.37 0.06 5.21
C TRP A 225 -21.69 0.42 4.52
N ILE A 226 -21.62 1.11 3.37
CA ILE A 226 -22.85 1.48 2.62
C ILE A 226 -23.43 0.25 1.89
N ALA A 227 -22.59 -0.71 1.51
CA ALA A 227 -23.00 -1.93 0.83
C ALA A 227 -23.57 -3.03 1.76
N MET A 228 -23.52 -2.84 3.08
CA MET A 228 -24.09 -3.74 4.10
C MET A 228 -25.57 -3.48 4.32
#